data_35414692ad95d7a9383e1080dce25dc8
#
_entry.id   35414692ad95d7a9383e1080dce25dc8
#
_cell.length_a   1.000
_cell.length_b   1.000
_cell.length_c   1.000
_cell.angle_alpha   90.00
_cell.angle_beta   90.00
_cell.angle_gamma   90.00
#
_symmetry.space_group_name_H-M   'P 1'
#
loop_
_entity.id
_entity.type
_entity.pdbx_description
1 polymer ?
#
loop_
_entity_poly.entity_id
_entity_poly.type
_entity_poly.pdbx_seq_one_letter_code
_entity_poly.pdbx_strand_id
1 'polypeptide(L)'
;MAALLAAGSLTGCSALGGSTNSSSGNASVEKSTIKVAILPTIDLSPLFLAQKEGYFKAEGLNVQIVNAASGQATLQKVISGEVDIAFATYVPFFLAKSKGVADIKLVADSVSASPNSNLIVTSPNSSVKTVKDLAGKRIGVTATGTASDTLTKAIMKANGIDYTKVQFVPTPFPSMAAALTHGDIDAAYMAEPFITQAEKSIGAVKVVDVASGPTENFPIAGYGALAKFLTENPKTVAAFQRAMKKASDQASADRAKIQPLIVSDAKVDADTAALVTLPNYHSTMDPSRLQRVPDQLLELGLIPSRIDVTPMLAAQPTS
;
A
#
# COMPACT_ATOMS: atom_id res chain seq x y z
N MET A 1 -32.79 82.85 26.55
CA MET A 1 -32.94 82.35 27.92
C MET A 1 -32.36 80.90 27.89
N ALA A 2 -31.13 80.70 28.25
CA ALA A 2 -30.67 80.33 29.60
C ALA A 2 -31.25 78.91 29.96
N ALA A 3 -30.61 77.88 30.32
CA ALA A 3 -29.31 77.67 31.01
C ALA A 3 -28.95 76.19 30.98
N LEU A 4 -27.72 75.85 30.85
CA LEU A 4 -26.85 75.26 31.90
C LEU A 4 -26.99 73.75 32.20
N LEU A 5 -25.93 73.05 31.85
CA LEU A 5 -25.04 72.24 32.69
C LEU A 5 -25.57 70.95 33.36
N ALA A 6 -24.95 69.80 33.04
CA ALA A 6 -24.07 69.14 34.02
C ALA A 6 -23.36 67.94 33.39
N ALA A 7 -22.06 67.92 33.64
CA ALA A 7 -21.16 66.80 33.35
C ALA A 7 -21.37 65.67 34.39
N GLY A 8 -21.19 64.42 33.94
CA GLY A 8 -21.19 63.23 34.78
C GLY A 8 -20.27 62.16 34.16
N SER A 9 -18.99 62.21 34.50
CA SER A 9 -18.00 61.17 34.21
C SER A 9 -18.22 59.98 35.15
N LEU A 10 -18.47 58.81 34.60
CA LEU A 10 -18.41 57.54 35.29
C LEU A 10 -17.52 56.58 34.50
N THR A 11 -16.30 56.44 34.98
CA THR A 11 -15.33 55.41 34.63
C THR A 11 -15.89 54.05 35.05
N GLY A 12 -16.20 53.22 34.09
CA GLY A 12 -16.53 51.80 34.28
C GLY A 12 -15.45 50.95 33.65
N CYS A 13 -14.52 50.42 34.45
CA CYS A 13 -13.60 49.38 34.08
C CYS A 13 -14.41 48.08 33.80
N SER A 14 -14.58 47.72 32.55
CA SER A 14 -15.03 46.38 32.19
C SER A 14 -13.83 45.51 31.95
N ALA A 15 -13.69 44.52 32.80
CA ALA A 15 -12.69 43.47 32.71
C ALA A 15 -12.81 42.75 31.36
N LEU A 16 -11.72 42.75 30.61
CA LEU A 16 -11.50 41.93 29.45
C LEU A 16 -11.43 40.45 29.85
N GLY A 17 -12.54 39.74 29.78
CA GLY A 17 -12.57 38.31 29.68
C GLY A 17 -12.22 37.90 28.26
N GLY A 18 -10.95 37.89 27.93
CA GLY A 18 -10.46 37.30 26.71
C GLY A 18 -10.59 35.79 26.78
N SER A 19 -11.69 35.24 26.24
CA SER A 19 -11.74 33.85 25.85
C SER A 19 -10.75 33.65 24.70
N THR A 20 -9.54 33.27 25.07
CA THR A 20 -8.62 32.66 24.11
C THR A 20 -9.23 31.34 23.68
N ASN A 21 -10.09 31.39 22.67
CA ASN A 21 -10.32 30.24 21.81
C ASN A 21 -8.96 29.90 21.21
N SER A 22 -8.24 28.99 21.86
CA SER A 22 -7.16 28.24 21.24
C SER A 22 -7.81 27.32 20.19
N SER A 23 -8.24 27.89 19.06
CA SER A 23 -8.34 27.13 17.84
C SER A 23 -6.92 26.70 17.57
N SER A 24 -6.60 25.45 17.90
CA SER A 24 -5.45 24.74 17.34
C SER A 24 -5.63 24.84 15.82
N GLY A 25 -5.00 25.85 15.24
CA GLY A 25 -5.02 26.10 13.82
C GLY A 25 -4.35 24.91 13.14
N ASN A 26 -5.14 24.01 12.60
CA ASN A 26 -4.68 23.12 11.54
C ASN A 26 -4.19 24.05 10.43
N ALA A 27 -2.87 24.23 10.33
CA ALA A 27 -2.27 25.01 9.26
C ALA A 27 -2.79 24.42 7.96
N SER A 28 -3.49 25.23 7.14
CA SER A 28 -4.10 24.77 5.90
C SER A 28 -3.07 23.99 5.07
N VAL A 29 -3.48 22.82 4.59
CA VAL A 29 -2.67 22.02 3.66
C VAL A 29 -2.52 22.76 2.32
N GLU A 30 -1.43 22.55 1.60
CA GLU A 30 -1.19 23.20 0.30
C GLU A 30 -2.16 22.69 -0.76
N LYS A 31 -2.48 21.39 -0.73
CA LYS A 31 -3.41 20.73 -1.63
C LYS A 31 -4.41 19.90 -0.83
N SER A 32 -5.65 20.38 -0.74
CA SER A 32 -6.71 19.72 0.05
C SER A 32 -7.33 18.52 -0.67
N THR A 33 -7.33 18.47 -1.98
CA THR A 33 -7.80 17.31 -2.75
C THR A 33 -6.64 16.62 -3.40
N ILE A 34 -6.39 15.37 -3.03
CA ILE A 34 -5.33 14.52 -3.58
C ILE A 34 -5.90 13.28 -4.24
N LYS A 35 -5.25 12.83 -5.31
CA LYS A 35 -5.59 11.59 -6.01
C LYS A 35 -4.62 10.50 -5.62
N VAL A 36 -5.14 9.34 -5.22
CA VAL A 36 -4.35 8.16 -4.85
C VAL A 36 -4.68 7.01 -5.80
N ALA A 37 -3.71 6.58 -6.59
CA ALA A 37 -3.86 5.38 -7.42
C ALA A 37 -3.67 4.13 -6.58
N ILE A 38 -4.54 3.13 -6.78
CA ILE A 38 -4.54 1.89 -6.02
C ILE A 38 -4.69 0.65 -6.91
N LEU A 39 -4.21 -0.49 -6.39
CA LEU A 39 -4.58 -1.82 -6.82
C LEU A 39 -5.48 -2.43 -5.73
N PRO A 40 -6.76 -2.76 -6.02
CA PRO A 40 -7.70 -3.18 -4.97
C PRO A 40 -7.33 -4.56 -4.40
N THR A 41 -6.71 -4.54 -3.23
CA THR A 41 -6.37 -5.69 -2.37
C THR A 41 -6.73 -5.34 -0.93
N ILE A 42 -6.73 -6.33 -0.04
CA ILE A 42 -6.98 -6.09 1.39
C ILE A 42 -5.87 -5.29 2.08
N ASP A 43 -4.72 -5.13 1.43
CA ASP A 43 -3.61 -4.29 1.90
C ASP A 43 -4.01 -2.83 2.08
N LEU A 44 -5.09 -2.41 1.40
CA LEU A 44 -5.65 -1.06 1.44
C LEU A 44 -6.65 -0.84 2.57
N SER A 45 -6.94 -1.85 3.38
CA SER A 45 -7.92 -1.70 4.48
C SER A 45 -7.64 -0.47 5.37
N PRO A 46 -6.38 -0.10 5.70
CA PRO A 46 -6.12 1.14 6.43
C PRO A 46 -6.52 2.42 5.67
N LEU A 47 -6.34 2.47 4.34
CA LEU A 47 -6.73 3.61 3.52
C LEU A 47 -8.26 3.82 3.55
N PHE A 48 -9.01 2.74 3.37
CA PHE A 48 -10.46 2.77 3.41
C PHE A 48 -10.98 3.04 4.84
N LEU A 49 -10.29 2.53 5.86
CA LEU A 49 -10.59 2.87 7.26
C LEU A 49 -10.41 4.38 7.50
N ALA A 50 -9.31 4.96 7.01
CA ALA A 50 -9.07 6.40 7.13
C ALA A 50 -10.14 7.25 6.43
N GLN A 51 -10.65 6.79 5.28
CA GLN A 51 -11.77 7.45 4.60
C GLN A 51 -13.07 7.32 5.40
N LYS A 52 -13.43 6.11 5.80
CA LYS A 52 -14.67 5.80 6.52
C LYS A 52 -14.77 6.53 7.86
N GLU A 53 -13.69 6.52 8.63
CA GLU A 53 -13.61 7.16 9.94
C GLU A 53 -13.35 8.68 9.86
N GLY A 54 -13.22 9.23 8.65
CA GLY A 54 -13.02 10.67 8.43
C GLY A 54 -11.63 11.18 8.84
N TYR A 55 -10.60 10.32 8.95
CA TYR A 55 -9.27 10.76 9.38
C TYR A 55 -8.63 11.70 8.36
N PHE A 56 -8.80 11.45 7.07
CA PHE A 56 -8.35 12.39 6.04
C PHE A 56 -9.06 13.74 6.15
N LYS A 57 -10.39 13.73 6.37
CA LYS A 57 -11.17 14.95 6.53
C LYS A 57 -10.74 15.75 7.74
N ALA A 58 -10.43 15.08 8.87
CA ALA A 58 -9.93 15.71 10.08
C ALA A 58 -8.56 16.41 9.86
N GLU A 59 -7.77 15.91 8.92
CA GLU A 59 -6.50 16.48 8.48
C GLU A 59 -6.65 17.49 7.32
N GLY A 60 -7.87 17.86 6.95
CA GLY A 60 -8.15 18.79 5.85
C GLY A 60 -7.99 18.21 4.45
N LEU A 61 -7.99 16.88 4.31
CA LEU A 61 -7.81 16.19 3.04
C LEU A 61 -9.09 15.57 2.51
N ASN A 62 -9.28 15.68 1.19
CA ASN A 62 -10.21 14.92 0.39
C ASN A 62 -9.44 13.97 -0.53
N VAL A 63 -9.46 12.67 -0.23
CA VAL A 63 -8.73 11.63 -0.97
C VAL A 63 -9.62 11.03 -2.04
N GLN A 64 -9.23 11.17 -3.31
CA GLN A 64 -9.89 10.56 -4.47
C GLN A 64 -9.14 9.32 -4.90
N ILE A 65 -9.84 8.19 -4.99
CA ILE A 65 -9.28 6.90 -5.36
C ILE A 65 -9.34 6.71 -6.88
N VAL A 66 -8.21 6.26 -7.46
CA VAL A 66 -8.08 5.91 -8.88
C VAL A 66 -7.59 4.47 -8.99
N ASN A 67 -8.43 3.59 -9.54
CA ASN A 67 -8.08 2.18 -9.69
C ASN A 67 -7.09 1.95 -10.83
N ALA A 68 -6.21 0.96 -10.67
CA ALA A 68 -5.28 0.47 -11.68
C ALA A 68 -5.15 -1.05 -11.63
N ALA A 69 -4.69 -1.65 -12.73
CA ALA A 69 -4.59 -3.11 -12.86
C ALA A 69 -3.36 -3.72 -12.16
N SER A 70 -2.35 -2.93 -11.86
CA SER A 70 -1.10 -3.38 -11.23
C SER A 70 -0.41 -2.24 -10.49
N GLY A 71 0.50 -2.57 -9.56
CA GLY A 71 1.35 -1.57 -8.90
C GLY A 71 2.27 -0.81 -9.86
N GLN A 72 2.65 -1.41 -10.97
CA GLN A 72 3.39 -0.70 -12.02
C GLN A 72 2.49 0.34 -12.71
N ALA A 73 1.23 0.02 -12.96
CA ALA A 73 0.28 0.96 -13.55
C ALA A 73 -0.03 2.13 -12.59
N THR A 74 -0.11 1.90 -11.28
CA THR A 74 -0.26 3.00 -10.29
C THR A 74 0.94 3.94 -10.30
N LEU A 75 2.16 3.39 -10.37
CA LEU A 75 3.39 4.18 -10.47
C LEU A 75 3.43 5.03 -11.76
N GLN A 76 3.03 4.48 -12.90
CA GLN A 76 2.97 5.25 -14.16
C GLN A 76 2.02 6.45 -14.05
N LYS A 77 0.90 6.30 -13.35
CA LYS A 77 -0.04 7.41 -13.11
C LYS A 77 0.57 8.53 -12.25
N VAL A 78 1.43 8.20 -11.28
CA VAL A 78 2.21 9.23 -10.54
C VAL A 78 3.25 9.90 -11.44
N ILE A 79 3.99 9.13 -12.22
CA ILE A 79 5.02 9.66 -13.11
C ILE A 79 4.42 10.61 -14.17
N SER A 80 3.24 10.26 -14.69
CA SER A 80 2.51 11.11 -15.65
C SER A 80 1.82 12.33 -15.03
N GLY A 81 1.74 12.42 -13.71
CA GLY A 81 1.03 13.48 -13.01
C GLY A 81 -0.50 13.33 -13.00
N GLU A 82 -1.03 12.17 -13.40
CA GLU A 82 -2.48 11.86 -13.33
C GLU A 82 -2.95 11.78 -11.88
N VAL A 83 -2.11 11.27 -10.98
CA VAL A 83 -2.35 11.15 -9.55
C VAL A 83 -1.16 11.69 -8.74
N ASP A 84 -1.39 11.98 -7.48
CA ASP A 84 -0.40 12.54 -6.55
C ASP A 84 0.39 11.46 -5.83
N ILE A 85 -0.27 10.39 -5.42
CA ILE A 85 0.29 9.28 -4.64
C ILE A 85 -0.08 7.97 -5.32
N ALA A 86 0.84 7.02 -5.38
CA ALA A 86 0.58 5.65 -5.80
C ALA A 86 0.71 4.70 -4.62
N PHE A 87 -0.27 3.83 -4.43
CA PHE A 87 -0.10 2.58 -3.71
C PHE A 87 0.45 1.54 -4.69
N ALA A 88 1.57 0.94 -4.34
CA ALA A 88 2.18 -0.14 -5.11
C ALA A 88 2.97 -1.07 -4.20
N THR A 89 3.30 -2.26 -4.69
CA THR A 89 4.40 -2.99 -4.06
C THR A 89 5.69 -2.17 -4.15
N TYR A 90 6.62 -2.35 -3.22
CA TYR A 90 7.83 -1.53 -3.18
C TYR A 90 8.75 -1.72 -4.40
N VAL A 91 8.71 -2.89 -5.02
CA VAL A 91 9.58 -3.26 -6.15
C VAL A 91 9.55 -2.24 -7.30
N PRO A 92 8.40 -1.80 -7.84
CA PRO A 92 8.36 -0.77 -8.89
C PRO A 92 9.04 0.54 -8.51
N PHE A 93 8.94 0.98 -7.26
CA PHE A 93 9.56 2.22 -6.79
C PHE A 93 11.09 2.12 -6.84
N PHE A 94 11.66 1.01 -6.37
CA PHE A 94 13.11 0.79 -6.41
C PHE A 94 13.63 0.57 -7.82
N LEU A 95 12.89 -0.11 -8.69
CA LEU A 95 13.25 -0.26 -10.10
C LEU A 95 13.24 1.09 -10.84
N ALA A 96 12.24 1.95 -10.58
CA ALA A 96 12.19 3.29 -11.13
C ALA A 96 13.40 4.14 -10.67
N LYS A 97 13.75 4.07 -9.38
CA LYS A 97 14.94 4.72 -8.82
C LYS A 97 16.22 4.20 -9.46
N SER A 98 16.38 2.89 -9.56
CA SER A 98 17.56 2.25 -10.14
C SER A 98 17.79 2.66 -11.60
N LYS A 99 16.72 2.82 -12.36
CA LYS A 99 16.75 3.21 -13.78
C LYS A 99 16.78 4.73 -14.00
N GLY A 100 16.73 5.53 -12.93
CA GLY A 100 16.66 6.99 -13.05
C GLY A 100 15.40 7.52 -13.74
N VAL A 101 14.30 6.72 -13.77
CA VAL A 101 13.06 7.08 -14.47
C VAL A 101 12.30 8.17 -13.73
N ALA A 102 12.30 8.13 -12.41
CA ALA A 102 11.64 9.11 -11.56
C ALA A 102 12.28 9.17 -10.17
N ASP A 103 12.30 10.36 -9.57
CA ASP A 103 12.70 10.53 -8.17
C ASP A 103 11.46 10.32 -7.27
N ILE A 104 11.32 9.08 -6.84
CA ILE A 104 10.20 8.64 -5.98
C ILE A 104 10.66 8.70 -4.52
N LYS A 105 9.76 9.22 -3.68
CA LYS A 105 9.85 9.13 -2.22
C LYS A 105 8.75 8.21 -1.70
N LEU A 106 9.08 7.39 -0.71
CA LEU A 106 8.10 6.60 0.02
C LEU A 106 7.43 7.50 1.05
N VAL A 107 6.10 7.61 0.98
CA VAL A 107 5.31 8.56 1.78
C VAL A 107 4.79 7.90 3.05
N ALA A 108 4.25 6.70 2.92
CA ALA A 108 3.74 5.92 4.05
C ALA A 108 3.95 4.43 3.79
N ASP A 109 4.11 3.68 4.87
CA ASP A 109 4.12 2.22 4.83
C ASP A 109 2.68 1.67 4.69
N SER A 110 2.56 0.41 4.34
CA SER A 110 1.27 -0.28 4.36
C SER A 110 1.41 -1.67 4.97
N VAL A 111 2.04 -2.62 4.27
CA VAL A 111 2.02 -4.01 4.69
C VAL A 111 3.34 -4.73 4.46
N SER A 112 3.57 -5.75 5.30
CA SER A 112 4.47 -6.87 5.00
C SER A 112 3.70 -8.18 4.93
N ALA A 113 4.32 -9.17 4.27
CA ALA A 113 3.77 -10.50 4.17
C ALA A 113 3.61 -11.14 5.56
N SER A 114 2.46 -11.75 5.81
CA SER A 114 2.22 -12.67 6.91
C SER A 114 2.14 -14.10 6.37
N PRO A 115 2.31 -15.13 7.20
CA PRO A 115 2.14 -16.52 6.75
C PRO A 115 0.81 -16.73 6.01
N ASN A 116 0.86 -17.26 4.81
CA ASN A 116 -0.26 -17.50 3.89
C ASN A 116 -0.99 -16.26 3.33
N SER A 117 -0.50 -15.05 3.55
CA SER A 117 -1.10 -13.85 2.93
C SER A 117 -0.76 -13.69 1.45
N ASN A 118 0.30 -14.34 1.00
CA ASN A 118 0.79 -14.32 -0.38
C ASN A 118 1.24 -15.74 -0.77
N LEU A 119 0.58 -16.35 -1.72
CA LEU A 119 0.82 -17.73 -2.12
C LEU A 119 1.15 -17.86 -3.61
N ILE A 120 1.89 -18.91 -3.96
CA ILE A 120 1.78 -19.49 -5.29
C ILE A 120 0.77 -20.62 -5.19
N VAL A 121 -0.27 -20.55 -6.00
CA VAL A 121 -1.35 -21.54 -6.07
C VAL A 121 -1.45 -22.14 -7.46
N THR A 122 -2.13 -23.27 -7.55
CA THR A 122 -2.42 -23.97 -8.80
C THR A 122 -3.82 -24.60 -8.78
N SER A 123 -4.30 -25.10 -9.91
CA SER A 123 -5.55 -25.87 -9.94
C SER A 123 -5.38 -27.24 -9.25
N PRO A 124 -6.45 -27.83 -8.68
CA PRO A 124 -6.34 -29.06 -7.88
C PRO A 124 -5.77 -30.26 -8.65
N ASN A 125 -6.04 -30.33 -9.95
CA ASN A 125 -5.58 -31.42 -10.83
C ASN A 125 -4.26 -31.14 -11.55
N SER A 126 -3.59 -30.01 -11.25
CA SER A 126 -2.30 -29.65 -11.83
C SER A 126 -1.20 -30.65 -11.46
N SER A 127 -0.23 -30.81 -12.35
CA SER A 127 1.01 -31.55 -12.06
C SER A 127 1.98 -30.74 -11.15
N VAL A 128 1.74 -29.45 -10.97
CA VAL A 128 2.53 -28.60 -10.09
C VAL A 128 2.06 -28.82 -8.66
N LYS A 129 2.90 -29.42 -7.81
CA LYS A 129 2.56 -29.75 -6.40
C LYS A 129 3.52 -29.08 -5.41
N THR A 130 4.73 -28.80 -5.83
CA THR A 130 5.80 -28.25 -5.00
C THR A 130 6.50 -27.11 -5.72
N VAL A 131 7.27 -26.33 -4.97
CA VAL A 131 8.10 -25.25 -5.55
C VAL A 131 9.06 -25.76 -6.65
N LYS A 132 9.49 -27.02 -6.58
CA LYS A 132 10.38 -27.62 -7.58
C LYS A 132 9.70 -27.80 -8.93
N ASP A 133 8.40 -28.01 -8.93
CA ASP A 133 7.62 -28.20 -10.16
C ASP A 133 7.37 -26.89 -10.93
N LEU A 134 7.73 -25.75 -10.35
CA LEU A 134 7.60 -24.43 -11.00
C LEU A 134 8.64 -24.20 -12.11
N ALA A 135 9.71 -25.00 -12.17
CA ALA A 135 10.74 -24.88 -13.20
C ALA A 135 10.15 -25.05 -14.61
N GLY A 136 10.37 -24.05 -15.48
CA GLY A 136 9.88 -24.07 -16.87
C GLY A 136 8.38 -23.86 -17.03
N LYS A 137 7.65 -23.53 -15.96
CA LYS A 137 6.19 -23.33 -15.99
C LYS A 137 5.81 -21.89 -16.35
N ARG A 138 4.57 -21.73 -16.80
CA ARG A 138 3.91 -20.42 -16.97
C ARG A 138 3.32 -20.01 -15.62
N ILE A 139 3.83 -18.93 -15.05
CA ILE A 139 3.37 -18.43 -13.75
C ILE A 139 2.67 -17.09 -13.94
N GLY A 140 1.39 -17.03 -13.58
CA GLY A 140 0.61 -15.81 -13.59
C GLY A 140 1.12 -14.83 -12.52
N VAL A 141 1.38 -13.59 -12.94
CA VAL A 141 1.81 -12.48 -12.08
C VAL A 141 1.05 -11.22 -12.48
N THR A 142 0.83 -10.29 -11.56
CA THR A 142 0.09 -9.05 -11.91
C THR A 142 0.82 -8.21 -12.95
N ALA A 143 2.14 -8.16 -12.87
CA ALA A 143 3.05 -7.61 -13.87
C ALA A 143 4.47 -8.05 -13.51
N THR A 144 5.38 -8.04 -14.48
CA THR A 144 6.80 -8.20 -14.20
C THR A 144 7.38 -6.93 -13.58
N GLY A 145 8.39 -7.08 -12.72
CA GLY A 145 8.96 -5.95 -11.96
C GLY A 145 8.03 -5.48 -10.83
N THR A 146 7.29 -6.41 -10.22
CA THR A 146 6.48 -6.19 -9.01
C THR A 146 6.84 -7.22 -7.94
N ALA A 147 6.20 -7.20 -6.78
CA ALA A 147 6.43 -8.22 -5.76
C ALA A 147 6.08 -9.63 -6.29
N SER A 148 5.08 -9.75 -7.17
CA SER A 148 4.59 -11.06 -7.62
C SER A 148 5.66 -11.90 -8.32
N ASP A 149 6.39 -11.33 -9.26
CA ASP A 149 7.49 -12.05 -9.93
C ASP A 149 8.78 -12.06 -9.09
N THR A 150 9.05 -10.99 -8.33
CA THR A 150 10.25 -10.88 -7.52
C THR A 150 10.27 -11.89 -6.37
N LEU A 151 9.17 -12.02 -5.62
CA LEU A 151 9.09 -12.99 -4.52
C LEU A 151 9.06 -14.43 -5.04
N THR A 152 8.41 -14.67 -6.18
CA THR A 152 8.47 -15.97 -6.86
C THR A 152 9.92 -16.35 -7.19
N LYS A 153 10.70 -15.43 -7.78
CA LYS A 153 12.12 -15.63 -8.05
C LYS A 153 12.93 -15.89 -6.78
N ALA A 154 12.67 -15.12 -5.72
CA ALA A 154 13.38 -15.26 -4.44
C ALA A 154 13.16 -16.64 -3.83
N ILE A 155 11.90 -17.11 -3.76
CA ILE A 155 11.56 -18.45 -3.25
C ILE A 155 12.16 -19.55 -4.12
N MET A 156 12.11 -19.43 -5.44
CA MET A 156 12.70 -20.42 -6.35
C MET A 156 14.23 -20.49 -6.15
N LYS A 157 14.90 -19.32 -6.10
CA LYS A 157 16.35 -19.26 -5.85
C LYS A 157 16.74 -19.89 -4.52
N ALA A 158 15.98 -19.58 -3.44
CA ALA A 158 16.22 -20.17 -2.12
C ALA A 158 16.06 -21.70 -2.09
N ASN A 159 15.28 -22.26 -3.01
CA ASN A 159 15.10 -23.70 -3.18
C ASN A 159 16.02 -24.32 -4.26
N GLY A 160 17.00 -23.57 -4.75
CA GLY A 160 17.96 -24.04 -5.77
C GLY A 160 17.36 -24.23 -7.16
N ILE A 161 16.25 -23.52 -7.47
CA ILE A 161 15.53 -23.66 -8.74
C ILE A 161 15.89 -22.48 -9.65
N ASP A 162 16.22 -22.79 -10.89
CA ASP A 162 16.51 -21.81 -11.93
C ASP A 162 15.23 -21.12 -12.40
N TYR A 163 14.96 -19.93 -11.84
CA TYR A 163 13.80 -19.12 -12.20
C TYR A 163 13.90 -18.47 -13.60
N THR A 164 15.08 -18.49 -14.24
CA THR A 164 15.24 -17.91 -15.61
C THR A 164 14.48 -18.70 -16.66
N LYS A 165 14.15 -19.96 -16.35
CA LYS A 165 13.36 -20.84 -17.21
C LYS A 165 11.85 -20.67 -17.06
N VAL A 166 11.39 -19.88 -16.08
CA VAL A 166 9.97 -19.59 -15.85
C VAL A 166 9.46 -18.57 -16.85
N GLN A 167 8.30 -18.82 -17.41
CA GLN A 167 7.56 -17.84 -18.19
C GLN A 167 6.58 -17.09 -17.27
N PHE A 168 6.92 -15.85 -16.89
CA PHE A 168 6.00 -14.99 -16.17
C PHE A 168 4.96 -14.41 -17.12
N VAL A 169 3.68 -14.69 -16.84
CA VAL A 169 2.53 -14.27 -17.66
C VAL A 169 1.78 -13.15 -16.95
N PRO A 170 1.79 -11.92 -17.46
CA PRO A 170 1.00 -10.83 -16.88
C PRO A 170 -0.50 -11.19 -16.90
N THR A 171 -1.08 -11.34 -15.71
CA THR A 171 -2.46 -11.76 -15.50
C THR A 171 -3.00 -10.98 -14.30
N PRO A 172 -4.01 -10.12 -14.45
CA PRO A 172 -4.66 -9.46 -13.33
C PRO A 172 -5.24 -10.46 -12.32
N PHE A 173 -5.18 -10.18 -11.02
CA PHE A 173 -5.68 -11.07 -9.98
C PHE A 173 -7.08 -11.65 -10.25
N PRO A 174 -8.10 -10.85 -10.65
CA PRO A 174 -9.45 -11.38 -10.91
C PRO A 174 -9.50 -12.42 -12.03
N SER A 175 -8.52 -12.43 -12.95
CA SER A 175 -8.46 -13.34 -14.09
C SER A 175 -7.67 -14.62 -13.81
N MET A 176 -6.91 -14.69 -12.72
CA MET A 176 -5.98 -15.79 -12.46
C MET A 176 -6.67 -17.14 -12.26
N ALA A 177 -7.80 -17.17 -11.53
CA ALA A 177 -8.56 -18.42 -11.32
C ALA A 177 -9.06 -19.01 -12.66
N ALA A 178 -9.59 -18.17 -13.54
CA ALA A 178 -10.01 -18.59 -14.88
C ALA A 178 -8.81 -19.07 -15.71
N ALA A 179 -7.70 -18.34 -15.71
CA ALA A 179 -6.48 -18.69 -16.43
C ALA A 179 -5.88 -20.03 -15.97
N LEU A 180 -5.93 -20.33 -14.66
CA LEU A 180 -5.56 -21.65 -14.11
C LEU A 180 -6.50 -22.75 -14.61
N THR A 181 -7.81 -22.49 -14.65
CA THR A 181 -8.82 -23.48 -15.12
C THR A 181 -8.69 -23.76 -16.60
N HIS A 182 -8.43 -22.74 -17.41
CA HIS A 182 -8.25 -22.88 -18.87
C HIS A 182 -6.87 -23.45 -19.25
N GLY A 183 -5.93 -23.50 -18.30
CA GLY A 183 -4.57 -23.93 -18.59
C GLY A 183 -3.73 -22.88 -19.32
N ASP A 184 -4.10 -21.60 -19.27
CA ASP A 184 -3.29 -20.50 -19.81
C ASP A 184 -2.03 -20.25 -18.98
N ILE A 185 -2.13 -20.53 -17.68
CA ILE A 185 -1.03 -20.53 -16.71
C ILE A 185 -1.05 -21.83 -15.90
N ASP A 186 0.11 -22.27 -15.45
CA ASP A 186 0.29 -23.52 -14.70
C ASP A 186 0.23 -23.31 -13.19
N ALA A 187 0.61 -22.10 -12.73
CA ALA A 187 0.54 -21.64 -11.37
C ALA A 187 0.31 -20.11 -11.35
N ALA A 188 -0.10 -19.57 -10.23
CA ALA A 188 -0.32 -18.13 -10.08
C ALA A 188 0.19 -17.63 -8.73
N TYR A 189 0.90 -16.49 -8.72
CA TYR A 189 1.11 -15.72 -7.51
C TYR A 189 -0.17 -14.98 -7.18
N MET A 190 -0.69 -15.20 -6.00
CA MET A 190 -1.90 -14.53 -5.51
C MET A 190 -1.69 -13.91 -4.14
N ALA A 191 -2.39 -12.82 -3.90
CA ALA A 191 -2.58 -12.20 -2.60
C ALA A 191 -4.06 -12.26 -2.21
N GLU A 192 -4.38 -12.02 -0.95
CA GLU A 192 -5.76 -11.93 -0.51
C GLU A 192 -6.47 -10.66 -1.06
N PRO A 193 -7.75 -10.73 -1.38
CA PRO A 193 -8.70 -11.85 -1.15
C PRO A 193 -8.73 -12.90 -2.26
N PHE A 194 -7.89 -12.78 -3.27
CA PHE A 194 -7.92 -13.64 -4.47
C PHE A 194 -7.50 -15.08 -4.19
N ILE A 195 -6.68 -15.32 -3.15
CA ILE A 195 -6.36 -16.67 -2.67
C ILE A 195 -7.64 -17.37 -2.23
N THR A 196 -8.33 -16.81 -1.24
CA THR A 196 -9.59 -17.36 -0.71
C THR A 196 -10.66 -17.51 -1.80
N GLN A 197 -10.78 -16.55 -2.72
CA GLN A 197 -11.72 -16.64 -3.85
C GLN A 197 -11.37 -17.80 -4.79
N ALA A 198 -10.09 -18.01 -5.11
CA ALA A 198 -9.66 -19.11 -5.97
C ALA A 198 -9.85 -20.47 -5.29
N GLU A 199 -9.57 -20.57 -3.99
CA GLU A 199 -9.85 -21.78 -3.21
C GLU A 199 -11.35 -22.13 -3.23
N LYS A 200 -12.23 -21.13 -3.02
CA LYS A 200 -13.70 -21.34 -3.06
C LYS A 200 -14.23 -21.64 -4.45
N SER A 201 -13.75 -20.97 -5.48
CA SER A 201 -14.36 -21.04 -6.84
C SER A 201 -13.85 -22.19 -7.69
N ILE A 202 -12.57 -22.54 -7.60
CA ILE A 202 -11.94 -23.57 -8.43
C ILE A 202 -11.25 -24.67 -7.63
N GLY A 203 -11.29 -24.61 -6.28
CA GLY A 203 -10.55 -25.52 -5.41
C GLY A 203 -9.03 -25.34 -5.54
N ALA A 204 -8.55 -24.13 -5.78
CA ALA A 204 -7.12 -23.86 -5.91
C ALA A 204 -6.35 -24.38 -4.69
N VAL A 205 -5.16 -24.92 -4.95
CA VAL A 205 -4.31 -25.49 -3.89
C VAL A 205 -3.00 -24.76 -3.80
N LYS A 206 -2.50 -24.61 -2.57
CA LYS A 206 -1.21 -23.99 -2.30
C LYS A 206 -0.06 -24.85 -2.84
N VAL A 207 0.85 -24.23 -3.59
CA VAL A 207 2.13 -24.79 -3.99
C VAL A 207 3.21 -24.39 -2.99
N VAL A 208 3.30 -23.10 -2.66
CA VAL A 208 4.26 -22.56 -1.70
C VAL A 208 3.77 -21.25 -1.11
N ASP A 209 4.08 -21.02 0.16
CA ASP A 209 3.92 -19.74 0.82
C ASP A 209 5.13 -18.87 0.49
N VAL A 210 4.89 -17.74 -0.19
CA VAL A 210 5.98 -16.79 -0.50
C VAL A 210 6.37 -15.91 0.66
N ALA A 211 5.62 -15.95 1.77
CA ALA A 211 5.97 -15.30 3.04
C ALA A 211 6.82 -16.21 3.94
N SER A 212 7.73 -16.97 3.36
CA SER A 212 8.56 -17.95 4.07
C SER A 212 10.03 -17.84 3.73
N GLY A 213 10.90 -18.34 4.61
CA GLY A 213 12.36 -18.33 4.41
C GLY A 213 12.90 -16.90 4.20
N PRO A 214 13.59 -16.61 3.10
CA PRO A 214 14.21 -15.29 2.89
C PRO A 214 13.17 -14.16 2.76
N THR A 215 11.91 -14.49 2.48
CA THR A 215 10.81 -13.55 2.30
C THR A 215 9.80 -13.55 3.45
N GLU A 216 10.13 -14.19 4.58
CA GLU A 216 9.35 -14.09 5.82
C GLU A 216 9.26 -12.63 6.28
N ASN A 217 8.03 -12.17 6.59
CA ASN A 217 7.72 -10.78 6.97
C ASN A 217 8.34 -9.74 6.00
N PHE A 218 8.36 -10.07 4.71
CA PHE A 218 8.94 -9.22 3.68
C PHE A 218 8.08 -7.98 3.44
N PRO A 219 8.67 -6.76 3.31
CA PRO A 219 7.92 -5.56 2.98
C PRO A 219 7.28 -5.71 1.60
N ILE A 220 5.95 -5.66 1.53
CA ILE A 220 5.21 -5.88 0.29
C ILE A 220 4.88 -4.57 -0.41
N ALA A 221 4.15 -3.69 0.28
CA ALA A 221 3.55 -2.53 -0.36
C ALA A 221 3.53 -1.30 0.57
N GLY A 222 3.46 -0.15 -0.07
CA GLY A 222 3.34 1.15 0.59
C GLY A 222 2.95 2.24 -0.41
N TYR A 223 3.05 3.46 0.02
CA TYR A 223 2.66 4.64 -0.75
C TYR A 223 3.90 5.41 -1.19
N GLY A 224 3.93 5.79 -2.46
CA GLY A 224 5.01 6.58 -3.05
C GLY A 224 4.48 7.76 -3.84
N ALA A 225 5.28 8.83 -3.91
CA ALA A 225 5.00 10.02 -4.70
C ALA A 225 6.29 10.59 -5.29
N LEU A 226 6.18 11.49 -6.26
CA LEU A 226 7.34 12.22 -6.78
C LEU A 226 7.96 13.10 -5.69
N ALA A 227 9.27 13.18 -5.61
CA ALA A 227 9.99 14.07 -4.67
C ALA A 227 9.52 15.53 -4.80
N LYS A 228 9.23 15.96 -6.05
CA LYS A 228 8.66 17.29 -6.32
C LYS A 228 7.35 17.52 -5.56
N PHE A 229 6.43 16.53 -5.55
CA PHE A 229 5.16 16.64 -4.83
C PHE A 229 5.36 16.88 -3.34
N LEU A 230 6.33 16.17 -2.71
CA LEU A 230 6.65 16.33 -1.30
C LEU A 230 7.22 17.72 -0.99
N THR A 231 8.06 18.23 -1.88
CA THR A 231 8.66 19.58 -1.74
C THR A 231 7.62 20.70 -1.87
N GLU A 232 6.68 20.54 -2.79
CA GLU A 232 5.64 21.54 -3.07
C GLU A 232 4.47 21.46 -2.06
N ASN A 233 4.25 20.28 -1.43
CA ASN A 233 3.07 20.01 -0.60
C ASN A 233 3.44 19.33 0.74
N PRO A 234 4.39 19.85 1.52
CA PRO A 234 4.89 19.16 2.72
C PRO A 234 3.82 18.97 3.79
N LYS A 235 2.90 19.92 4.00
CA LYS A 235 1.82 19.80 4.98
C LYS A 235 0.75 18.79 4.52
N THR A 236 0.47 18.76 3.22
CA THR A 236 -0.44 17.77 2.60
C THR A 236 0.09 16.35 2.81
N VAL A 237 1.39 16.14 2.58
CA VAL A 237 2.05 14.86 2.81
C VAL A 237 2.00 14.47 4.28
N ALA A 238 2.34 15.39 5.19
CA ALA A 238 2.29 15.14 6.63
C ALA A 238 0.86 14.82 7.11
N ALA A 239 -0.15 15.50 6.59
CA ALA A 239 -1.57 15.23 6.87
C ALA A 239 -1.98 13.83 6.41
N PHE A 240 -1.58 13.43 5.20
CA PHE A 240 -1.79 12.07 4.69
C PHE A 240 -1.13 11.03 5.59
N GLN A 241 0.12 11.25 5.98
CA GLN A 241 0.87 10.34 6.87
C GLN A 241 0.20 10.17 8.23
N ARG A 242 -0.28 11.26 8.88
CA ARG A 242 -0.97 11.18 10.17
C ARG A 242 -2.27 10.39 10.07
N ALA A 243 -3.08 10.65 9.04
CA ALA A 243 -4.32 9.91 8.79
C ALA A 243 -4.04 8.42 8.58
N MET A 244 -3.06 8.09 7.73
CA MET A 244 -2.66 6.70 7.46
C MET A 244 -2.10 6.01 8.70
N LYS A 245 -1.23 6.69 9.46
CA LYS A 245 -0.69 6.13 10.71
C LYS A 245 -1.80 5.71 11.66
N LYS A 246 -2.76 6.60 11.92
CA LYS A 246 -3.90 6.33 12.80
C LYS A 246 -4.73 5.15 12.33
N ALA A 247 -4.99 5.07 11.03
CA ALA A 247 -5.75 3.98 10.44
C ALA A 247 -5.00 2.64 10.49
N SER A 248 -3.69 2.65 10.18
CA SER A 248 -2.85 1.45 10.23
C SER A 248 -2.70 0.91 11.65
N ASP A 249 -2.54 1.79 12.66
CA ASP A 249 -2.51 1.40 14.07
C ASP A 249 -3.81 0.67 14.47
N GLN A 250 -4.97 1.18 14.02
CA GLN A 250 -6.25 0.55 14.32
C GLN A 250 -6.48 -0.75 13.53
N ALA A 251 -6.08 -0.78 12.25
CA ALA A 251 -6.19 -1.99 11.43
C ALA A 251 -5.33 -3.14 11.99
N SER A 252 -4.16 -2.82 12.53
CA SER A 252 -3.28 -3.80 13.17
C SER A 252 -3.84 -4.32 14.49
N ALA A 253 -4.56 -3.47 15.24
CA ALA A 253 -5.05 -3.79 16.57
C ALA A 253 -6.38 -4.57 16.56
N ASP A 254 -7.23 -4.37 15.53
CA ASP A 254 -8.60 -4.87 15.54
C ASP A 254 -9.09 -5.28 14.15
N ARG A 255 -9.13 -6.59 13.90
CA ARG A 255 -9.69 -7.18 12.68
C ARG A 255 -11.16 -6.77 12.44
N ALA A 256 -11.96 -6.60 13.48
CA ALA A 256 -13.38 -6.28 13.35
C ALA A 256 -13.63 -4.91 12.67
N LYS A 257 -12.66 -3.99 12.77
CA LYS A 257 -12.73 -2.70 12.10
C LYS A 257 -12.54 -2.79 10.59
N ILE A 258 -11.73 -3.72 10.13
CA ILE A 258 -11.36 -3.84 8.71
C ILE A 258 -12.19 -4.89 7.97
N GLN A 259 -12.73 -5.90 8.63
CA GLN A 259 -13.51 -6.95 7.98
C GLN A 259 -14.71 -6.41 7.16
N PRO A 260 -15.51 -5.44 7.65
CA PRO A 260 -16.57 -4.83 6.83
C PRO A 260 -16.04 -4.08 5.60
N LEU A 261 -14.81 -3.54 5.66
CA LEU A 261 -14.16 -2.86 4.53
C LEU A 261 -13.70 -3.87 3.48
N ILE A 262 -13.25 -5.06 3.89
CA ILE A 262 -12.93 -6.13 2.96
C ILE A 262 -14.18 -6.51 2.14
N VAL A 263 -15.34 -6.58 2.77
CA VAL A 263 -16.61 -6.83 2.06
C VAL A 263 -16.93 -5.72 1.07
N SER A 264 -16.90 -4.46 1.52
CA SER A 264 -17.33 -3.31 0.69
C SER A 264 -16.33 -2.96 -0.42
N ASP A 265 -15.04 -2.96 -0.10
CA ASP A 265 -14.01 -2.35 -0.94
C ASP A 265 -13.27 -3.39 -1.79
N ALA A 266 -13.01 -4.59 -1.26
CA ALA A 266 -12.52 -5.72 -2.06
C ALA A 266 -13.66 -6.49 -2.77
N LYS A 267 -14.94 -6.12 -2.53
CA LYS A 267 -16.13 -6.68 -3.19
C LYS A 267 -16.23 -8.20 -3.07
N VAL A 268 -15.99 -8.71 -1.88
CA VAL A 268 -16.13 -10.12 -1.54
C VAL A 268 -17.32 -10.34 -0.63
N ASP A 269 -17.87 -11.57 -0.61
CA ASP A 269 -18.92 -11.94 0.36
C ASP A 269 -18.36 -11.98 1.79
N ALA A 270 -19.27 -11.92 2.78
CA ALA A 270 -18.90 -11.87 4.19
C ALA A 270 -18.14 -13.13 4.64
N ASP A 271 -18.47 -14.31 4.10
CA ASP A 271 -17.80 -15.57 4.41
C ASP A 271 -16.36 -15.56 3.89
N THR A 272 -16.15 -15.04 2.69
CA THR A 272 -14.79 -14.83 2.15
C THR A 272 -14.02 -13.85 3.03
N ALA A 273 -14.60 -12.70 3.39
CA ALA A 273 -13.96 -11.72 4.25
C ALA A 273 -13.60 -12.26 5.65
N ALA A 274 -14.35 -13.24 6.16
CA ALA A 274 -14.05 -13.91 7.41
C ALA A 274 -12.83 -14.85 7.31
N LEU A 275 -12.60 -15.45 6.15
CA LEU A 275 -11.58 -16.46 5.90
C LEU A 275 -10.23 -15.87 5.47
N VAL A 276 -10.20 -14.69 4.84
CA VAL A 276 -8.94 -14.09 4.34
C VAL A 276 -7.87 -13.99 5.41
N THR A 277 -6.64 -14.29 5.03
CA THR A 277 -5.46 -14.09 5.86
C THR A 277 -5.00 -12.64 5.75
N LEU A 278 -4.98 -11.90 6.86
CA LEU A 278 -4.55 -10.51 6.87
C LEU A 278 -3.02 -10.40 6.77
N PRO A 279 -2.51 -9.43 5.99
CA PRO A 279 -1.09 -9.07 6.05
C PRO A 279 -0.76 -8.38 7.38
N ASN A 280 0.53 -8.18 7.66
CA ASN A 280 0.96 -7.36 8.77
C ASN A 280 0.88 -5.88 8.37
N TYR A 281 -0.03 -5.11 8.94
CA TYR A 281 -0.15 -3.67 8.69
C TYR A 281 0.91 -2.88 9.48
N HIS A 282 1.49 -1.87 8.83
CA HIS A 282 2.53 -1.00 9.41
C HIS A 282 2.11 0.45 9.37
N SER A 283 2.32 1.14 10.48
CA SER A 283 2.01 2.56 10.64
C SER A 283 3.23 3.48 10.52
N THR A 284 4.44 2.90 10.51
CA THR A 284 5.71 3.63 10.41
C THR A 284 6.64 2.97 9.40
N MET A 285 7.39 3.79 8.67
CA MET A 285 8.44 3.32 7.76
C MET A 285 9.71 3.01 8.55
N ASP A 286 10.05 1.73 8.69
CA ASP A 286 11.31 1.26 9.27
C ASP A 286 12.35 1.09 8.16
N PRO A 287 13.43 1.90 8.15
CA PRO A 287 14.47 1.81 7.13
C PRO A 287 15.12 0.43 7.04
N SER A 288 15.36 -0.22 8.18
CA SER A 288 16.02 -1.54 8.21
C SER A 288 15.16 -2.61 7.56
N ARG A 289 13.86 -2.58 7.84
CA ARG A 289 12.89 -3.50 7.24
C ARG A 289 12.73 -3.23 5.73
N LEU A 290 12.56 -1.98 5.33
CA LEU A 290 12.36 -1.59 3.93
C LEU A 290 13.62 -1.80 3.08
N GLN A 291 14.83 -1.75 3.67
CA GLN A 291 16.09 -2.02 2.98
C GLN A 291 16.16 -3.44 2.39
N ARG A 292 15.41 -4.38 2.96
CA ARG A 292 15.36 -5.77 2.44
C ARG A 292 14.87 -5.83 0.99
N VAL A 293 14.04 -4.87 0.55
CA VAL A 293 13.52 -4.88 -0.82
C VAL A 293 14.60 -4.61 -1.86
N PRO A 294 15.34 -3.49 -1.84
CA PRO A 294 16.42 -3.27 -2.79
C PRO A 294 17.56 -4.28 -2.63
N ASP A 295 17.83 -4.79 -1.42
CA ASP A 295 18.84 -5.83 -1.23
C ASP A 295 18.42 -7.13 -1.93
N GLN A 296 17.13 -7.53 -1.86
CA GLN A 296 16.61 -8.68 -2.61
C GLN A 296 16.65 -8.47 -4.13
N LEU A 297 16.37 -7.24 -4.60
CA LEU A 297 16.48 -6.91 -6.02
C LEU A 297 17.93 -7.04 -6.53
N LEU A 298 18.88 -6.58 -5.73
CA LEU A 298 20.32 -6.72 -6.04
C LEU A 298 20.73 -8.19 -6.05
N GLU A 299 20.33 -8.97 -5.06
CA GLU A 299 20.60 -10.41 -4.98
C GLU A 299 20.07 -11.19 -6.18
N LEU A 300 18.91 -10.78 -6.71
CA LEU A 300 18.31 -11.37 -7.91
C LEU A 300 18.88 -10.79 -9.22
N GLY A 301 19.81 -9.83 -9.15
CA GLY A 301 20.37 -9.18 -10.35
C GLY A 301 19.39 -8.29 -11.10
N LEU A 302 18.31 -7.84 -10.44
CA LEU A 302 17.27 -7.00 -11.02
C LEU A 302 17.64 -5.50 -10.99
N ILE A 303 18.61 -5.13 -10.16
CA ILE A 303 19.26 -3.81 -10.14
C ILE A 303 20.78 -3.99 -10.16
N PRO A 304 21.53 -3.05 -10.78
CA PRO A 304 22.98 -3.19 -10.97
C PRO A 304 23.82 -2.84 -9.75
N SER A 305 23.26 -2.11 -8.79
CA SER A 305 23.96 -1.66 -7.58
C SER A 305 23.02 -1.50 -6.41
N ARG A 306 23.58 -1.49 -5.20
CA ARG A 306 22.83 -1.31 -3.97
C ARG A 306 22.16 0.07 -3.93
N ILE A 307 20.91 0.11 -3.52
CA ILE A 307 20.16 1.34 -3.24
C ILE A 307 20.02 1.46 -1.72
N ASP A 308 20.43 2.59 -1.16
CA ASP A 308 20.08 2.96 0.21
C ASP A 308 18.62 3.48 0.23
N VAL A 309 17.79 2.88 1.08
CA VAL A 309 16.39 3.25 1.20
C VAL A 309 16.21 4.56 1.96
N THR A 310 17.12 4.90 2.88
CA THR A 310 16.98 6.03 3.81
C THR A 310 16.66 7.36 3.10
N PRO A 311 17.39 7.77 2.04
CA PRO A 311 17.08 9.01 1.33
C PRO A 311 15.78 8.95 0.52
N MET A 312 15.19 7.78 0.33
CA MET A 312 13.89 7.63 -0.33
C MET A 312 12.70 7.80 0.62
N LEU A 313 12.91 7.76 1.93
CA LEU A 313 11.83 7.91 2.90
C LEU A 313 11.45 9.38 3.06
N ALA A 314 10.16 9.68 2.99
CA ALA A 314 9.65 10.99 3.42
C ALA A 314 9.86 11.17 4.92
N ALA A 315 10.11 12.40 5.34
CA ALA A 315 10.15 12.72 6.76
C ALA A 315 8.83 12.30 7.43
N GLN A 316 8.93 11.64 8.58
CA GLN A 316 7.74 11.27 9.33
C GLN A 316 7.27 12.50 10.13
N PRO A 317 5.95 12.76 10.19
CA PRO A 317 5.44 13.86 10.99
C PRO A 317 5.80 13.62 12.45
N THR A 318 6.32 14.64 13.10
CA THR A 318 6.43 14.67 14.57
C THR A 318 5.01 14.61 15.13
N SER A 319 4.76 13.65 16.01
CA SER A 319 3.48 13.45 16.71
C SER A 319 3.08 14.70 17.49
#